data_abdcaf5a5f8dcdccf2bab869a9c68250
#
_entry.id   abdcaf5a5f8dcdccf2bab869a9c68250
#
_cell.length_a   1.000
_cell.length_b   1.000
_cell.length_c   1.000
_cell.angle_alpha   90.00
_cell.angle_beta   90.00
_cell.angle_gamma   90.00
#
_symmetry.space_group_name_H-M   'P 1'
#
loop_
_entity.id
_entity.type
_entity.pdbx_description
1 polymer ?
#
loop_
_entity_poly.entity_id
_entity_poly.type
_entity_poly.pdbx_seq_one_letter_code
_entity_poly.pdbx_strand_id
1 'polypeptide(L)'
;MLTQTEVVKRWNDIHLIDEPLIEVEDNPFSTYDAQSSEYIVEIKSRDKLYDSWIIEKYKFDINLEDAARTGRDFIYITEYRRKLLVWNINDLVAVDYCFNWHKRWLPKTTDFENKEKVIKEVGYLLTSYAREY
;
A
#
# COMPACT_ATOMS: atom_id res chain seq x y z
N MET A 1 -12.12 -6.33 10.40
CA MET A 1 -11.29 -5.58 9.42
C MET A 1 -12.17 -4.68 8.57
N LEU A 2 -11.68 -3.49 8.27
CA LEU A 2 -12.37 -2.63 7.29
C LEU A 2 -12.16 -3.17 5.87
N THR A 3 -13.16 -3.00 5.03
CA THR A 3 -13.03 -3.23 3.59
C THR A 3 -12.18 -2.11 2.97
N GLN A 4 -11.71 -2.31 1.74
CA GLN A 4 -11.00 -1.28 0.99
C GLN A 4 -11.82 0.01 0.88
N THR A 5 -13.10 -0.11 0.56
CA THR A 5 -14.03 1.04 0.47
C THR A 5 -14.14 1.80 1.81
N GLU A 6 -14.23 1.06 2.91
CA GLU A 6 -14.26 1.66 4.24
C GLU A 6 -12.94 2.36 4.62
N VAL A 7 -11.81 1.81 4.20
CA VAL A 7 -10.50 2.46 4.39
C VAL A 7 -10.43 3.78 3.63
N VAL A 8 -10.84 3.79 2.38
CA VAL A 8 -10.89 5.02 1.55
C VAL A 8 -11.78 6.07 2.21
N LYS A 9 -12.98 5.66 2.65
CA LYS A 9 -13.90 6.57 3.34
C LYS A 9 -13.26 7.16 4.60
N ARG A 10 -12.63 6.32 5.41
CA ARG A 10 -11.98 6.76 6.65
C ARG A 10 -10.84 7.74 6.37
N TRP A 11 -10.01 7.46 5.37
CA TRP A 11 -8.96 8.39 4.95
C TRP A 11 -9.54 9.76 4.58
N ASN A 12 -10.57 9.76 3.74
CA ASN A 12 -11.21 11.00 3.28
C ASN A 12 -11.84 11.78 4.45
N ASP A 13 -12.49 11.10 5.38
CA ASP A 13 -13.08 11.72 6.56
C ASP A 13 -12.02 12.36 7.48
N ILE A 14 -10.86 11.72 7.63
CA ILE A 14 -9.77 12.24 8.45
C ILE A 14 -9.08 13.45 7.80
N HIS A 15 -8.83 13.39 6.51
CA HIS A 15 -8.01 14.37 5.82
C HIS A 15 -8.78 15.59 5.32
N LEU A 16 -10.09 15.50 5.15
CA LEU A 16 -10.99 16.60 4.73
C LEU A 16 -10.42 17.44 3.57
N ILE A 17 -9.88 16.76 2.57
CA ILE A 17 -9.19 17.38 1.43
C ILE A 17 -10.18 17.71 0.31
N ASP A 18 -9.85 18.71 -0.52
CA ASP A 18 -10.68 19.14 -1.67
C ASP A 18 -10.82 18.03 -2.72
N GLU A 19 -9.79 17.20 -2.87
CA GLU A 19 -9.82 16.05 -3.77
C GLU A 19 -9.67 14.75 -2.99
N PRO A 20 -10.78 14.07 -2.70
CA PRO A 20 -10.74 12.81 -1.97
C PRO A 20 -10.11 11.70 -2.80
N LEU A 21 -9.64 10.66 -2.12
CA LEU A 21 -9.26 9.40 -2.77
C LEU A 21 -10.50 8.78 -3.42
N ILE A 22 -10.31 8.24 -4.61
CA ILE A 22 -11.33 7.49 -5.34
C ILE A 22 -10.76 6.10 -5.59
N GLU A 23 -11.54 5.06 -5.30
CA GLU A 23 -11.15 3.70 -5.61
C GLU A 23 -11.00 3.51 -7.12
N VAL A 24 -9.94 2.81 -7.51
CA VAL A 24 -9.77 2.34 -8.87
C VAL A 24 -10.77 1.22 -9.10
N GLU A 25 -11.50 1.27 -10.22
CA GLU A 25 -12.41 0.20 -10.60
C GLU A 25 -11.68 -1.14 -10.65
N ASP A 26 -12.41 -2.23 -10.38
CA ASP A 26 -11.88 -3.58 -10.39
C ASP A 26 -11.28 -3.90 -11.76
N ASN A 27 -9.98 -3.64 -11.86
CA ASN A 27 -9.19 -3.83 -13.07
C ASN A 27 -8.01 -4.75 -12.72
N PRO A 28 -7.95 -5.97 -13.29
CA PRO A 28 -6.89 -6.92 -12.96
C PRO A 28 -5.49 -6.41 -13.34
N PHE A 29 -5.39 -5.37 -14.17
CA PHE A 29 -4.11 -4.78 -14.56
C PHE A 29 -3.69 -3.61 -13.67
N SER A 30 -4.56 -3.14 -12.77
CA SER A 30 -4.20 -2.08 -11.85
C SER A 30 -3.26 -2.58 -10.77
N THR A 31 -2.21 -1.82 -10.48
CA THR A 31 -1.22 -2.11 -9.43
C THR A 31 -1.47 -1.32 -8.15
N TYR A 32 -2.53 -0.52 -8.12
CA TYR A 32 -2.93 0.26 -6.95
C TYR A 32 -4.45 0.27 -6.79
N ASP A 33 -4.92 0.60 -5.59
CA ASP A 33 -6.31 0.41 -5.18
C ASP A 33 -7.13 1.69 -5.20
N ALA A 34 -6.48 2.84 -5.03
CA ALA A 34 -7.15 4.15 -4.99
C ALA A 34 -6.21 5.23 -5.49
N GLN A 35 -6.78 6.38 -5.83
CA GLN A 35 -6.01 7.52 -6.35
C GLN A 35 -6.70 8.86 -6.09
N SER A 36 -5.90 9.90 -6.12
CA SER A 36 -6.34 11.29 -6.19
C SER A 36 -5.38 12.06 -7.11
N SER A 37 -5.52 13.38 -7.21
CA SER A 37 -4.53 14.19 -7.94
C SER A 37 -3.16 14.20 -7.28
N GLU A 38 -3.07 13.87 -5.99
CA GLU A 38 -1.84 13.92 -5.20
C GLU A 38 -1.23 12.54 -4.97
N TYR A 39 -2.04 11.47 -4.97
CA TYR A 39 -1.60 10.15 -4.49
C TYR A 39 -2.03 9.00 -5.39
N ILE A 40 -1.14 8.00 -5.45
CA ILE A 40 -1.44 6.61 -5.84
C ILE A 40 -1.38 5.79 -4.55
N VAL A 41 -2.38 4.96 -4.28
CA VAL A 41 -2.53 4.31 -2.97
C VAL A 41 -2.72 2.81 -3.12
N GLU A 42 -1.90 2.04 -2.44
CA GLU A 42 -2.07 0.61 -2.21
C GLU A 42 -2.64 0.40 -0.81
N ILE A 43 -3.67 -0.45 -0.68
CA ILE A 43 -4.39 -0.66 0.59
C ILE A 43 -4.32 -2.13 0.97
N LYS A 44 -3.96 -2.40 2.22
CA LYS A 44 -3.99 -3.74 2.82
C LYS A 44 -4.73 -3.68 4.14
N SER A 45 -5.53 -4.71 4.44
CA SER A 45 -6.16 -4.89 5.75
C SER A 45 -5.64 -6.16 6.39
N ARG A 46 -5.30 -6.09 7.66
CA ARG A 46 -4.77 -7.21 8.43
C ARG A 46 -5.42 -7.24 9.82
N ASP A 47 -5.55 -8.43 10.38
CA ASP A 47 -6.13 -8.65 11.70
C ASP A 47 -5.10 -8.66 12.83
N LYS A 48 -3.81 -8.63 12.48
CA LYS A 48 -2.69 -8.63 13.44
C LYS A 48 -1.79 -7.42 13.21
N LEU A 49 -1.21 -6.92 14.31
CA LEU A 49 -0.17 -5.91 14.25
C LEU A 49 1.19 -6.59 14.09
N TYR A 50 1.96 -6.14 13.12
CA TYR A 50 3.32 -6.58 12.86
C TYR A 50 4.30 -5.44 13.09
N ASP A 51 5.55 -5.75 13.42
CA ASP A 51 6.62 -4.75 13.51
C ASP A 51 7.04 -4.26 12.13
N SER A 52 6.84 -5.08 11.11
CA SER A 52 7.10 -4.76 9.72
C SER A 52 6.06 -5.39 8.80
N TRP A 53 5.86 -4.77 7.64
CA TRP A 53 4.83 -5.15 6.67
C TRP A 53 5.48 -5.38 5.32
N ILE A 54 5.05 -6.42 4.62
CA ILE A 54 5.62 -6.79 3.33
C ILE A 54 5.11 -5.86 2.23
N ILE A 55 6.05 -5.35 1.41
CA ILE A 55 5.73 -4.67 0.15
C ILE A 55 6.39 -5.44 -1.00
N GLU A 56 5.64 -5.71 -2.06
CA GLU A 56 6.15 -6.39 -3.24
C GLU A 56 6.96 -5.44 -4.12
N LYS A 57 8.16 -5.86 -4.51
CA LYS A 57 9.07 -5.06 -5.35
C LYS A 57 8.43 -4.67 -6.69
N TYR A 58 7.69 -5.59 -7.30
CA TYR A 58 6.98 -5.35 -8.55
C TYR A 58 6.03 -4.15 -8.45
N LYS A 59 5.19 -4.12 -7.43
CA LYS A 59 4.25 -3.00 -7.21
C LYS A 59 4.96 -1.72 -6.80
N PHE A 60 6.01 -1.83 -5.99
CA PHE A 60 6.86 -0.72 -5.62
C PHE A 60 7.43 -0.02 -6.86
N ASP A 61 8.03 -0.78 -7.77
CA ASP A 61 8.67 -0.23 -8.96
C ASP A 61 7.65 0.45 -9.88
N ILE A 62 6.55 -0.22 -10.19
CA ILE A 62 5.53 0.31 -11.11
C ILE A 62 4.83 1.53 -10.52
N ASN A 63 4.44 1.47 -9.25
CA ASN A 63 3.70 2.57 -8.63
C ASN A 63 4.58 3.81 -8.42
N LEU A 64 5.87 3.64 -8.10
CA LEU A 64 6.80 4.77 -8.05
C LEU A 64 7.01 5.41 -9.42
N GLU A 65 7.13 4.60 -10.47
CA GLU A 65 7.25 5.11 -11.83
C GLU A 65 6.02 5.89 -12.25
N ASP A 66 4.82 5.35 -12.01
CA ASP A 66 3.56 6.03 -12.31
C ASP A 66 3.39 7.31 -11.48
N ALA A 67 3.77 7.30 -10.22
CA ALA A 67 3.75 8.47 -9.36
C ALA A 67 4.67 9.57 -9.93
N ALA A 68 5.90 9.23 -10.28
CA ALA A 68 6.86 10.18 -10.86
C ALA A 68 6.35 10.76 -12.17
N ARG A 69 5.80 9.92 -13.06
CA ARG A 69 5.29 10.33 -14.37
C ARG A 69 4.10 11.27 -14.26
N THR A 70 3.30 11.15 -13.21
CA THR A 70 2.06 11.91 -13.03
C THR A 70 2.14 13.00 -11.96
N GLY A 71 3.33 13.23 -11.38
CA GLY A 71 3.54 14.24 -10.34
C GLY A 71 2.84 13.94 -9.03
N ARG A 72 2.65 12.64 -8.71
CA ARG A 72 2.00 12.18 -7.48
C ARG A 72 2.98 11.46 -6.58
N ASP A 73 2.57 11.19 -5.35
CA ASP A 73 3.30 10.32 -4.42
C ASP A 73 2.63 8.96 -4.30
N PHE A 74 3.43 7.92 -4.12
CA PHE A 74 2.94 6.59 -3.83
C PHE A 74 2.82 6.41 -2.31
N ILE A 75 1.59 6.12 -1.86
CA ILE A 75 1.26 5.89 -0.45
C ILE A 75 0.84 4.43 -0.25
N TYR A 76 1.36 3.81 0.80
CA TYR A 76 0.96 2.49 1.23
C TYR A 76 0.18 2.62 2.54
N ILE A 77 -1.06 2.11 2.57
CA ILE A 77 -1.92 2.13 3.75
C ILE A 77 -2.19 0.70 4.19
N THR A 78 -1.92 0.42 5.47
CA THR A 78 -2.34 -0.82 6.11
C THR A 78 -3.34 -0.50 7.20
N GLU A 79 -4.51 -1.15 7.15
CA GLU A 79 -5.52 -1.04 8.18
C GLU A 79 -5.37 -2.21 9.16
N TYR A 80 -5.40 -1.87 10.46
CA TYR A 80 -5.39 -2.80 11.56
C TYR A 80 -6.33 -2.30 12.65
N ARG A 81 -7.36 -3.05 12.97
CA ARG A 81 -8.36 -2.69 14.00
C ARG A 81 -8.85 -1.25 13.86
N ARG A 82 -9.22 -0.86 12.64
CA ARG A 82 -9.70 0.48 12.26
C ARG A 82 -8.66 1.60 12.36
N LYS A 83 -7.41 1.28 12.71
CA LYS A 83 -6.29 2.22 12.62
C LYS A 83 -5.67 2.15 11.23
N LEU A 84 -5.26 3.29 10.72
CA LEU A 84 -4.55 3.39 9.46
C LEU A 84 -3.07 3.61 9.74
N LEU A 85 -2.23 2.72 9.26
CA LEU A 85 -0.77 2.89 9.24
C LEU A 85 -0.39 3.31 7.83
N VAL A 86 0.24 4.46 7.70
CA VAL A 86 0.48 5.11 6.41
C VAL A 86 1.96 5.37 6.20
N TRP A 87 2.49 4.89 5.08
CA TRP A 87 3.85 5.20 4.62
C TRP A 87 3.77 5.96 3.30
N ASN A 88 4.45 7.11 3.25
CA ASN A 88 4.70 7.77 1.97
C ASN A 88 5.98 7.16 1.40
N ILE A 89 5.84 6.34 0.36
CA ILE A 89 6.96 5.59 -0.22
C ILE A 89 7.97 6.53 -0.88
N ASN A 90 7.51 7.61 -1.51
CA ASN A 90 8.41 8.60 -2.10
C ASN A 90 9.30 9.25 -1.03
N ASP A 91 8.75 9.56 0.15
CA ASP A 91 9.52 10.12 1.26
C ASP A 91 10.55 9.11 1.80
N LEU A 92 10.19 7.83 1.91
CA LEU A 92 11.11 6.79 2.34
C LEU A 92 12.28 6.63 1.38
N VAL A 93 12.01 6.65 0.07
CA VAL A 93 13.06 6.60 -0.96
C VAL A 93 13.96 7.82 -0.88
N ALA A 94 13.40 9.00 -0.64
CA ALA A 94 14.15 10.24 -0.54
C ALA A 94 15.15 10.27 0.63
N VAL A 95 14.87 9.52 1.71
CA VAL A 95 15.76 9.40 2.88
C VAL A 95 16.58 8.11 2.89
N ASP A 96 16.69 7.42 1.77
CA ASP A 96 17.44 6.18 1.61
C ASP A 96 17.01 5.07 2.59
N TYR A 97 15.71 4.96 2.84
CA TYR A 97 15.17 3.91 3.70
C TYR A 97 15.55 2.53 3.16
N CYS A 98 16.01 1.63 4.04
CA CYS A 98 16.41 0.28 3.69
C CYS A 98 15.20 -0.67 3.71
N PHE A 99 14.68 -1.03 2.53
CA PHE A 99 13.58 -1.97 2.39
C PHE A 99 14.00 -3.41 2.62
N ASN A 100 15.28 -3.72 2.54
CA ASN A 100 15.85 -5.06 2.71
C ASN A 100 15.27 -6.07 1.69
N TRP A 101 15.29 -5.71 0.40
CA TRP A 101 14.75 -6.52 -0.68
C TRP A 101 15.36 -7.92 -0.72
N HIS A 102 14.49 -8.93 -0.81
CA HIS A 102 14.90 -10.33 -0.96
C HIS A 102 13.76 -11.15 -1.57
N LYS A 103 14.09 -12.33 -2.05
CA LYS A 103 13.12 -13.27 -2.63
C LYS A 103 12.61 -14.22 -1.56
N ARG A 104 11.31 -14.50 -1.60
CA ARG A 104 10.69 -15.50 -0.74
C ARG A 104 9.45 -16.11 -1.39
N TRP A 105 9.07 -17.29 -0.90
CA TRP A 105 7.83 -17.93 -1.31
C TRP A 105 6.65 -17.26 -0.65
N LEU A 106 5.68 -16.85 -1.46
CA LEU A 106 4.43 -16.24 -1.02
C LEU A 106 3.27 -16.77 -1.83
N PRO A 107 2.02 -16.70 -1.31
CA PRO A 107 0.85 -17.01 -2.10
C PRO A 107 0.82 -16.17 -3.38
N LYS A 108 0.44 -16.82 -4.50
CA LYS A 108 0.32 -16.14 -5.80
C LYS A 108 -0.71 -15.02 -5.75
N THR A 109 -1.79 -15.25 -5.02
CA THR A 109 -2.85 -14.27 -4.79
C THR A 109 -3.23 -14.26 -3.31
N THR A 110 -3.96 -13.23 -2.88
CA THR A 110 -4.54 -13.17 -1.53
C THR A 110 -5.83 -13.98 -1.41
N ASP A 111 -6.22 -14.72 -2.44
CA ASP A 111 -7.36 -15.62 -2.43
C ASP A 111 -7.04 -16.83 -1.56
N PHE A 112 -7.81 -17.02 -0.48
CA PHE A 112 -7.64 -18.14 0.44
C PHE A 112 -7.88 -19.52 -0.19
N GLU A 113 -8.59 -19.58 -1.31
CA GLU A 113 -8.85 -20.82 -2.05
C GLU A 113 -7.66 -21.23 -2.92
N ASN A 114 -6.84 -20.27 -3.33
CA ASN A 114 -5.66 -20.52 -4.12
C ASN A 114 -4.42 -20.67 -3.23
N LYS A 115 -4.01 -21.92 -3.00
CA LYS A 115 -2.84 -22.25 -2.17
C LYS A 115 -1.54 -22.27 -2.96
N GLU A 116 -1.55 -21.92 -4.24
CA GLU A 116 -0.35 -21.88 -5.05
C GLU A 116 0.61 -20.81 -4.54
N LYS A 117 1.88 -21.17 -4.37
CA LYS A 117 2.95 -20.26 -3.97
C LYS A 117 3.88 -19.99 -5.12
N VAL A 118 4.37 -18.76 -5.18
CA VAL A 118 5.38 -18.33 -6.16
C VAL A 118 6.49 -17.59 -5.43
N ILE A 119 7.65 -17.48 -6.08
CA ILE A 119 8.75 -16.66 -5.55
C ILE A 119 8.48 -15.21 -5.92
N LYS A 120 8.46 -14.35 -4.91
CA LYS A 120 8.30 -12.89 -5.08
C LYS A 120 9.47 -12.17 -4.42
N GLU A 121 9.91 -11.08 -5.05
CA GLU A 121 10.84 -10.16 -4.41
C GLU A 121 10.05 -9.19 -3.54
N VAL A 122 10.43 -9.08 -2.28
CA VAL A 122 9.72 -8.28 -1.28
C VAL A 122 10.69 -7.49 -0.42
N GLY A 123 10.19 -6.42 0.16
CA GLY A 123 10.86 -5.65 1.19
C GLY A 123 9.95 -5.46 2.38
N TYR A 124 10.39 -4.69 3.36
CA TYR A 124 9.66 -4.46 4.60
C TYR A 124 9.47 -2.99 4.87
N LEU A 125 8.26 -2.64 5.29
CA LEU A 125 7.91 -1.33 5.82
C LEU A 125 7.84 -1.47 7.35
N LEU A 126 8.76 -0.80 8.06
CA LEU A 126 8.75 -0.82 9.52
C LEU A 126 7.58 0.00 10.06
N THR A 127 6.84 -0.56 11.00
CA THR A 127 5.70 0.11 11.64
C THR A 127 6.12 1.43 12.31
N SER A 128 7.33 1.49 12.87
CA SER A 128 7.86 2.70 13.49
C SER A 128 8.04 3.89 12.53
N TYR A 129 8.06 3.65 11.23
CA TYR A 129 8.14 4.69 10.19
C TYR A 129 6.77 5.08 9.64
N ALA A 130 5.70 4.41 10.07
CA ALA A 130 4.35 4.75 9.64
C ALA A 130 3.81 5.95 10.42
N ARG A 131 2.95 6.73 9.77
CA ARG A 131 2.08 7.68 10.45
C ARG A 131 0.78 6.93 10.78
N GLU A 132 0.32 7.05 12.01
CA GLU A 132 -0.92 6.40 12.46
C GLU A 132 -2.08 7.38 12.49
N TYR A 133 -3.22 6.92 11.99
CA TYR A 133 -4.48 7.67 12.01
C TYR A 133 -5.61 6.86 12.62
#